data_47648332e236e0ac32eed8953acbbfde
#
_entry.id   47648332e236e0ac32eed8953acbbfde
#
_cell.length_a   1.000
_cell.length_b   1.000
_cell.length_c   1.000
_cell.angle_alpha   90.00
_cell.angle_beta   90.00
_cell.angle_gamma   90.00
#
_symmetry.space_group_name_H-M   'P 1'
#
loop_
_entity.id
_entity.type
_entity.pdbx_description
1 polymer ?
#
loop_
_entity_poly.entity_id
_entity_poly.type
_entity_poly.pdbx_seq_one_letter_code
_entity_poly.pdbx_strand_id
1 'polypeptide(L)'
;MDAKSIIRHDGSRVIVMKHPTWKTEILGLYETFFTDPYIIALFPMFFASNWFYTYHFNQINGAYFTVRTKALNNVVYYMMQILGAYIFGYALDTKSIRRTTRAKGAWIALLSLIMIVWGLGYKFQKTYNRAWAEDKASIKKDWTSQGYAGPFVLYIFYGFTDAAWQTTVYW
;
A
#
# COMPACT_ATOMS: atom_id res chain seq x y z
N MET A 1 23.96 -17.24 -1.42
CA MET A 1 23.91 -17.66 -2.83
C MET A 1 24.47 -16.51 -3.66
N ASP A 2 25.48 -16.75 -4.49
CA ASP A 2 26.08 -15.68 -5.30
C ASP A 2 25.10 -15.34 -6.42
N ALA A 3 24.78 -14.03 -6.61
CA ALA A 3 23.85 -13.57 -7.65
C ALA A 3 24.28 -14.00 -9.08
N LYS A 4 25.58 -14.23 -9.30
CA LYS A 4 26.12 -14.74 -10.55
C LYS A 4 25.74 -16.19 -10.86
N SER A 5 25.28 -16.97 -9.86
CA SER A 5 24.85 -18.36 -10.05
C SER A 5 23.38 -18.49 -10.47
N ILE A 6 22.64 -17.37 -10.49
CA ILE A 6 21.23 -17.38 -10.86
C ILE A 6 21.09 -17.35 -12.38
N ILE A 7 20.46 -18.39 -12.91
CA ILE A 7 20.12 -18.51 -14.34
C ILE A 7 18.62 -18.15 -14.49
N ARG A 8 18.29 -17.23 -15.37
CA ARG A 8 16.91 -16.87 -15.69
C ARG A 8 16.23 -18.00 -16.47
N HIS A 9 14.90 -17.96 -16.52
CA HIS A 9 14.11 -18.96 -17.27
C HIS A 9 14.43 -19.04 -18.77
N ASP A 10 15.00 -17.98 -19.33
CA ASP A 10 15.48 -17.89 -20.73
C ASP A 10 16.90 -18.41 -20.94
N GLY A 11 17.53 -19.00 -19.89
CA GLY A 11 18.89 -19.48 -19.91
C GLY A 11 19.97 -18.41 -19.75
N SER A 12 19.61 -17.15 -19.68
CA SER A 12 20.56 -16.05 -19.48
C SER A 12 21.00 -15.95 -18.02
N ARG A 13 22.25 -15.57 -17.79
CA ARG A 13 22.75 -15.29 -16.43
C ARG A 13 22.38 -13.88 -16.00
N VAL A 14 22.12 -13.71 -14.72
CA VAL A 14 21.90 -12.37 -14.14
C VAL A 14 23.21 -11.59 -14.21
N ILE A 15 23.21 -10.49 -14.95
CA ILE A 15 24.34 -9.56 -15.01
C ILE A 15 24.19 -8.64 -13.79
N VAL A 16 25.08 -8.80 -12.79
CA VAL A 16 25.16 -7.87 -11.67
C VAL A 16 26.18 -6.80 -12.03
N MET A 17 25.75 -5.56 -12.15
CA MET A 17 26.68 -4.43 -12.29
C MET A 17 27.54 -4.32 -11.02
N LYS A 18 28.85 -4.42 -11.17
CA LYS A 18 29.79 -4.54 -10.04
C LYS A 18 29.82 -3.31 -9.13
N HIS A 19 29.53 -2.13 -9.65
CA HIS A 19 29.55 -0.87 -8.90
C HIS A 19 28.58 0.12 -9.56
N PRO A 20 27.28 0.17 -9.15
CA PRO A 20 26.37 1.21 -9.62
C PRO A 20 26.88 2.57 -9.12
N THR A 21 27.09 3.50 -10.02
CA THR A 21 27.40 4.87 -9.69
C THR A 21 26.15 5.73 -9.83
N TRP A 22 26.05 6.82 -9.09
CA TRP A 22 24.94 7.77 -9.22
C TRP A 22 24.67 8.18 -10.67
N LYS A 23 25.76 8.34 -11.44
CA LYS A 23 25.67 8.69 -12.85
C LYS A 23 25.01 7.58 -13.68
N THR A 24 25.36 6.32 -13.46
CA THR A 24 24.77 5.19 -14.20
C THR A 24 23.31 4.98 -13.82
N GLU A 25 22.93 5.20 -12.56
CA GLU A 25 21.54 5.11 -12.11
C GLU A 25 20.66 6.22 -12.71
N ILE A 26 21.12 7.47 -12.69
CA ILE A 26 20.40 8.61 -13.26
C ILE A 26 20.28 8.47 -14.78
N LEU A 27 21.35 8.08 -15.46
CA LEU A 27 21.30 7.87 -16.91
C LEU A 27 20.40 6.69 -17.28
N GLY A 28 20.45 5.60 -16.52
CA GLY A 28 19.55 4.45 -16.71
C GLY A 28 18.09 4.82 -16.51
N LEU A 29 17.78 5.63 -15.50
CA LEU A 29 16.42 6.15 -15.29
C LEU A 29 15.96 7.02 -16.46
N TYR A 30 16.83 7.93 -16.92
CA TYR A 30 16.55 8.79 -18.07
C TYR A 30 16.30 7.96 -19.34
N GLU A 31 17.17 7.01 -19.63
CA GLU A 31 17.04 6.10 -20.78
C GLU A 31 15.74 5.30 -20.72
N THR A 32 15.38 4.79 -19.54
CA THR A 32 14.14 4.04 -19.32
C THR A 32 12.89 4.87 -19.63
N PHE A 33 12.87 6.16 -19.25
CA PHE A 33 11.75 7.04 -19.56
C PHE A 33 11.53 7.25 -21.06
N PHE A 34 12.60 7.27 -21.84
CA PHE A 34 12.51 7.47 -23.30
C PHE A 34 12.32 6.17 -24.09
N THR A 35 12.76 5.05 -23.51
CA THR A 35 12.69 3.74 -24.19
C THR A 35 11.34 3.04 -23.95
N ASP A 36 10.75 3.23 -22.74
CA ASP A 36 9.49 2.59 -22.39
C ASP A 36 8.43 3.61 -21.94
N PRO A 37 7.54 4.07 -22.86
CA PRO A 37 6.49 5.03 -22.53
C PRO A 37 5.47 4.51 -21.53
N TYR A 38 5.35 3.19 -21.33
CA TYR A 38 4.44 2.61 -20.32
C TYR A 38 4.88 2.93 -18.90
N ILE A 39 6.17 3.15 -18.65
CA ILE A 39 6.67 3.60 -17.35
C ILE A 39 6.14 4.98 -17.00
N ILE A 40 6.06 5.88 -17.98
CA ILE A 40 5.46 7.21 -17.79
C ILE A 40 3.97 7.08 -17.41
N ALA A 41 3.26 6.17 -18.06
CA ALA A 41 1.85 5.91 -17.73
C ALA A 41 1.65 5.32 -16.32
N LEU A 42 2.66 4.61 -15.79
CA LEU A 42 2.64 4.08 -14.41
C LEU A 42 3.06 5.09 -13.35
N PHE A 43 3.70 6.20 -13.75
CA PHE A 43 4.21 7.20 -12.81
C PHE A 43 3.16 7.74 -11.80
N PRO A 44 1.92 8.09 -12.20
CA PRO A 44 0.89 8.48 -11.26
C PRO A 44 0.59 7.40 -10.21
N MET A 45 0.65 6.14 -10.59
CA MET A 45 0.44 5.00 -9.70
C MET A 45 1.58 4.85 -8.68
N PHE A 46 2.83 4.98 -9.13
CA PHE A 46 4.00 5.00 -8.24
C PHE A 46 3.98 6.19 -7.29
N PHE A 47 3.65 7.37 -7.79
CA PHE A 47 3.54 8.59 -6.99
C PHE A 47 2.45 8.46 -5.90
N ALA A 48 1.30 7.86 -6.24
CA ALA A 48 0.20 7.66 -5.32
C ALA A 48 0.45 6.56 -4.28
N SER A 49 1.49 5.72 -4.45
CA SER A 49 1.71 4.52 -3.64
C SER A 49 1.89 4.77 -2.13
N ASN A 50 2.39 5.94 -1.74
CA ASN A 50 2.62 6.32 -0.34
C ASN A 50 1.82 7.55 0.12
N TRP A 51 1.00 8.12 -0.75
CA TRP A 51 0.26 9.34 -0.49
C TRP A 51 -0.64 9.26 0.76
N PHE A 52 -1.26 8.12 0.97
CA PHE A 52 -2.29 7.92 1.99
C PHE A 52 -1.74 7.74 3.41
N TYR A 53 -0.44 7.51 3.62
CA TYR A 53 0.13 7.24 4.95
C TYR A 53 -0.11 8.36 5.95
N THR A 54 0.07 9.62 5.54
CA THR A 54 -0.19 10.76 6.40
C THR A 54 -1.64 10.78 6.91
N TYR A 55 -2.60 10.46 6.04
CA TYR A 55 -3.99 10.38 6.42
C TYR A 55 -4.25 9.22 7.40
N HIS A 56 -3.78 8.02 7.10
CA HIS A 56 -3.99 6.86 7.96
C HIS A 56 -3.39 7.05 9.35
N PHE A 57 -2.12 7.43 9.42
CA PHE A 57 -1.41 7.49 10.70
C PHE A 57 -1.70 8.76 11.49
N ASN A 58 -1.85 9.90 10.86
CA ASN A 58 -2.03 11.15 11.56
C ASN A 58 -3.51 11.52 11.72
N GLN A 59 -4.29 11.48 10.66
CA GLN A 59 -5.68 11.97 10.70
C GLN A 59 -6.64 10.94 11.32
N ILE A 60 -6.44 9.65 11.09
CA ILE A 60 -7.29 8.62 11.68
C ILE A 60 -6.69 8.12 12.99
N ASN A 61 -5.55 7.43 12.93
CA ASN A 61 -5.00 6.80 14.13
C ASN A 61 -4.52 7.86 15.14
N GLY A 62 -3.78 8.85 14.66
CA GLY A 62 -3.19 9.90 15.48
C GLY A 62 -4.21 10.84 16.13
N ALA A 63 -5.19 11.28 15.36
CA ALA A 63 -6.15 12.29 15.79
C ALA A 63 -7.30 11.71 16.64
N TYR A 64 -7.77 10.51 16.32
CA TYR A 64 -9.02 9.98 16.85
C TYR A 64 -8.85 9.07 18.08
N PHE A 65 -7.73 8.34 18.20
CA PHE A 65 -7.54 7.33 19.24
C PHE A 65 -6.57 7.74 20.34
N THR A 66 -6.73 7.10 21.53
CA THR A 66 -5.78 7.24 22.64
C THR A 66 -4.43 6.59 22.30
N VAL A 67 -3.36 6.96 23.04
CA VAL A 67 -2.00 6.47 22.74
C VAL A 67 -1.90 4.95 22.75
N ARG A 68 -2.51 4.28 23.75
CA ARG A 68 -2.46 2.82 23.84
C ARG A 68 -3.27 2.16 22.71
N THR A 69 -4.41 2.76 22.32
CA THR A 69 -5.22 2.27 21.21
C THR A 69 -4.52 2.46 19.88
N LYS A 70 -3.77 3.55 19.69
CA LYS A 70 -2.90 3.76 18.52
C LYS A 70 -1.89 2.65 18.34
N ALA A 71 -1.25 2.22 19.43
CA ALA A 71 -0.28 1.13 19.40
C ALA A 71 -0.93 -0.19 18.97
N LEU A 72 -2.08 -0.54 19.55
CA LEU A 72 -2.84 -1.73 19.16
C LEU A 72 -3.27 -1.67 17.69
N ASN A 73 -3.84 -0.54 17.26
CA ASN A 73 -4.28 -0.34 15.89
C ASN A 73 -3.12 -0.51 14.90
N ASN A 74 -1.93 0.00 15.22
CA ASN A 74 -0.76 -0.15 14.36
C ASN A 74 -0.32 -1.61 14.24
N VAL A 75 -0.30 -2.37 15.33
CA VAL A 75 0.01 -3.80 15.28
C VAL A 75 -0.94 -4.51 14.31
N VAL A 76 -2.25 -4.29 14.47
CA VAL A 76 -3.25 -4.95 13.61
C VAL A 76 -3.18 -4.44 12.18
N TYR A 77 -2.89 -3.15 11.95
CA TYR A 77 -2.67 -2.58 10.62
C TYR A 77 -1.57 -3.35 9.87
N TYR A 78 -0.40 -3.55 10.49
CA TYR A 78 0.71 -4.28 9.88
C TYR A 78 0.42 -5.78 9.71
N MET A 79 -0.32 -6.39 10.63
CA MET A 79 -0.78 -7.78 10.44
C MET A 79 -1.69 -7.90 9.20
N MET A 80 -2.57 -6.93 8.98
CA MET A 80 -3.43 -6.90 7.80
C MET A 80 -2.67 -6.59 6.51
N GLN A 81 -1.56 -5.87 6.58
CA GLN A 81 -0.65 -5.74 5.43
C GLN A 81 -0.07 -7.11 5.03
N ILE A 82 0.39 -7.91 6.00
CA ILE A 82 0.91 -9.26 5.73
C ILE A 82 -0.17 -10.10 5.03
N LEU A 83 -1.39 -10.07 5.54
CA LEU A 83 -2.51 -10.80 4.95
C LEU A 83 -2.86 -10.30 3.53
N GLY A 84 -2.88 -8.99 3.32
CA GLY A 84 -3.13 -8.37 2.01
C GLY A 84 -2.06 -8.74 0.99
N ALA A 85 -0.79 -8.64 1.37
CA ALA A 85 0.34 -9.04 0.52
C ALA A 85 0.27 -10.54 0.17
N TYR A 86 -0.05 -11.39 1.12
CA TYR A 86 -0.19 -12.83 0.89
C TYR A 86 -1.33 -13.14 -0.10
N ILE A 87 -2.52 -12.58 0.12
CA ILE A 87 -3.70 -12.85 -0.73
C ILE A 87 -3.47 -12.34 -2.16
N PHE A 88 -3.03 -11.10 -2.32
CA PHE A 88 -2.78 -10.53 -3.64
C PHE A 88 -1.59 -11.17 -4.33
N GLY A 89 -0.50 -11.45 -3.60
CA GLY A 89 0.66 -12.15 -4.13
C GLY A 89 0.29 -13.55 -4.63
N TYR A 90 -0.42 -14.33 -3.83
CA TYR A 90 -0.88 -15.65 -4.22
C TYR A 90 -1.78 -15.61 -5.48
N ALA A 91 -2.74 -14.68 -5.51
CA ALA A 91 -3.63 -14.53 -6.66
C ALA A 91 -2.87 -14.12 -7.94
N LEU A 92 -1.90 -13.22 -7.81
CA LEU A 92 -1.07 -12.75 -8.91
C LEU A 92 -0.08 -13.81 -9.41
N ASP A 93 0.43 -14.69 -8.53
CA ASP A 93 1.41 -15.73 -8.88
C ASP A 93 0.77 -17.04 -9.38
N THR A 94 -0.55 -17.15 -9.35
CA THR A 94 -1.27 -18.36 -9.79
C THR A 94 -1.03 -18.65 -11.28
N LYS A 95 -0.22 -19.67 -11.58
CA LYS A 95 0.22 -20.02 -12.95
C LYS A 95 -0.86 -20.57 -13.86
N SER A 96 -1.98 -21.04 -13.32
CA SER A 96 -3.11 -21.61 -14.11
C SER A 96 -3.87 -20.57 -14.94
N ILE A 97 -3.72 -19.28 -14.62
CA ILE A 97 -4.40 -18.17 -15.30
C ILE A 97 -3.37 -17.33 -16.07
N ARG A 98 -3.74 -16.85 -17.26
CA ARG A 98 -2.87 -15.99 -18.07
C ARG A 98 -2.48 -14.73 -17.30
N ARG A 99 -1.22 -14.30 -17.42
CA ARG A 99 -0.68 -13.11 -16.75
C ARG A 99 -1.56 -11.86 -16.92
N THR A 100 -1.98 -11.57 -18.15
CA THR A 100 -2.84 -10.42 -18.45
C THR A 100 -4.19 -10.47 -17.72
N THR A 101 -4.79 -11.67 -17.60
CA THR A 101 -6.07 -11.84 -16.89
C THR A 101 -5.90 -11.62 -15.40
N ARG A 102 -4.81 -12.14 -14.82
CA ARG A 102 -4.48 -11.90 -13.39
C ARG A 102 -4.26 -10.43 -13.10
N ALA A 103 -3.48 -9.74 -13.94
CA ALA A 103 -3.23 -8.30 -13.81
C ALA A 103 -4.54 -7.49 -13.86
N LYS A 104 -5.40 -7.75 -14.85
CA LYS A 104 -6.70 -7.07 -14.97
C LYS A 104 -7.62 -7.38 -13.79
N GLY A 105 -7.67 -8.64 -13.36
CA GLY A 105 -8.47 -9.05 -12.20
C GLY A 105 -8.01 -8.39 -10.90
N ALA A 106 -6.71 -8.38 -10.65
CA ALA A 106 -6.13 -7.71 -9.48
C ALA A 106 -6.40 -6.20 -9.51
N TRP A 107 -6.29 -5.58 -10.69
CA TRP A 107 -6.56 -4.15 -10.85
C TRP A 107 -8.02 -3.79 -10.56
N ILE A 108 -8.97 -4.58 -11.08
CA ILE A 108 -10.40 -4.38 -10.81
C ILE A 108 -10.70 -4.60 -9.32
N ALA A 109 -10.16 -5.66 -8.73
CA ALA A 109 -10.33 -5.94 -7.30
C ALA A 109 -9.76 -4.83 -6.42
N LEU A 110 -8.55 -4.34 -6.75
CA LEU A 110 -7.91 -3.22 -6.06
C LEU A 110 -8.72 -1.93 -6.18
N LEU A 111 -9.18 -1.57 -7.38
CA LEU A 111 -10.02 -0.39 -7.60
C LEU A 111 -11.30 -0.46 -6.78
N SER A 112 -11.99 -1.61 -6.81
CA SER A 112 -13.22 -1.82 -6.03
C SER A 112 -12.96 -1.68 -4.53
N LEU A 113 -11.89 -2.29 -4.04
CA LEU A 113 -11.48 -2.21 -2.63
C LEU A 113 -11.19 -0.76 -2.22
N ILE A 114 -10.44 -0.03 -3.03
CA ILE A 114 -10.12 1.39 -2.80
C ILE A 114 -11.40 2.22 -2.73
N MET A 115 -12.31 2.07 -3.69
CA MET A 115 -13.57 2.84 -3.71
C MET A 115 -14.43 2.57 -2.47
N ILE A 116 -14.52 1.31 -2.03
CA ILE A 116 -15.27 0.94 -0.82
C ILE A 116 -14.59 1.54 0.43
N VAL A 117 -13.31 1.30 0.60
CA VAL A 117 -12.57 1.71 1.82
C VAL A 117 -12.50 3.23 1.94
N TRP A 118 -12.21 3.94 0.84
CA TRP A 118 -12.18 5.39 0.85
C TRP A 118 -13.58 6.01 0.94
N GLY A 119 -14.61 5.39 0.37
CA GLY A 119 -16.00 5.80 0.56
C GLY A 119 -16.44 5.72 2.02
N LEU A 120 -16.11 4.63 2.71
CA LEU A 120 -16.32 4.48 4.15
C LEU A 120 -15.47 5.47 4.95
N GLY A 121 -14.23 5.68 4.55
CA GLY A 121 -13.34 6.68 5.13
C GLY A 121 -13.88 8.09 5.04
N TYR A 122 -14.42 8.47 3.90
CA TYR A 122 -15.09 9.76 3.72
C TYR A 122 -16.31 9.91 4.62
N LYS A 123 -17.16 8.88 4.72
CA LYS A 123 -18.29 8.87 5.66
C LYS A 123 -17.82 9.06 7.10
N PHE A 124 -16.77 8.35 7.50
CA PHE A 124 -16.17 8.46 8.82
C PHE A 124 -15.58 9.86 9.07
N GLN A 125 -14.86 10.43 8.09
CA GLN A 125 -14.26 11.76 8.21
C GLN A 125 -15.30 12.87 8.47
N LYS A 126 -16.54 12.71 8.02
CA LYS A 126 -17.62 13.64 8.32
C LYS A 126 -18.08 13.65 9.78
N THR A 127 -17.69 12.66 10.58
CA THR A 127 -18.05 12.57 12.00
C THR A 127 -17.18 13.43 12.92
N TYR A 128 -16.04 13.88 12.44
CA TYR A 128 -15.13 14.79 13.18
C TYR A 128 -14.40 15.72 12.21
N ASN A 129 -13.94 16.85 12.71
CA ASN A 129 -13.20 17.84 11.94
C ASN A 129 -11.81 18.06 12.54
N ARG A 130 -10.99 18.84 11.83
CA ARG A 130 -9.62 19.15 12.25
C ARG A 130 -9.56 19.90 13.58
N ALA A 131 -10.46 20.86 13.78
CA ALA A 131 -10.54 21.61 15.03
C ALA A 131 -10.77 20.69 16.24
N TRP A 132 -11.70 19.72 16.10
CA TRP A 132 -11.91 18.70 17.14
C TRP A 132 -10.64 17.83 17.34
N ALA A 133 -9.97 17.46 16.28
CA ALA A 133 -8.79 16.58 16.36
C ALA A 133 -7.59 17.27 17.05
N GLU A 134 -7.46 18.58 16.88
CA GLU A 134 -6.40 19.42 17.48
C GLU A 134 -6.74 19.88 18.91
N ASP A 135 -8.02 19.84 19.30
CA ASP A 135 -8.45 20.24 20.63
C ASP A 135 -7.99 19.22 21.69
N LYS A 136 -7.21 19.71 22.66
CA LYS A 136 -6.72 18.90 23.78
C LYS A 136 -7.84 18.44 24.72
N ALA A 137 -8.96 19.16 24.77
CA ALA A 137 -10.13 18.80 25.55
C ALA A 137 -10.98 17.71 24.89
N SER A 138 -10.76 17.41 23.58
CA SER A 138 -11.50 16.37 22.89
C SER A 138 -11.24 14.99 23.48
N ILE A 139 -12.30 14.23 23.73
CA ILE A 139 -12.21 12.87 24.28
C ILE A 139 -11.80 11.93 23.15
N LYS A 140 -10.54 11.52 23.16
CA LYS A 140 -10.03 10.49 22.23
C LYS A 140 -10.64 9.14 22.51
N LYS A 141 -10.96 8.37 21.49
CA LYS A 141 -11.55 7.05 21.62
C LYS A 141 -10.51 6.02 22.07
N ASP A 142 -10.93 5.20 23.01
CA ASP A 142 -10.16 4.05 23.46
C ASP A 142 -10.78 2.75 22.93
N TRP A 143 -10.03 1.67 22.93
CA TRP A 143 -10.50 0.35 22.46
C TRP A 143 -11.70 -0.18 23.27
N THR A 144 -11.88 0.32 24.50
CA THR A 144 -13.05 0.03 25.36
C THR A 144 -14.22 0.99 25.14
N SER A 145 -14.03 2.05 24.35
CA SER A 145 -15.07 3.08 24.14
C SER A 145 -16.17 2.59 23.21
N GLN A 146 -17.40 2.99 23.51
CA GLN A 146 -18.50 2.77 22.59
C GLN A 146 -18.24 3.42 21.23
N GLY A 147 -18.47 2.69 20.14
CA GLY A 147 -18.23 3.16 18.77
C GLY A 147 -16.79 3.01 18.29
N TYR A 148 -15.91 2.32 19.02
CA TYR A 148 -14.54 2.01 18.58
C TYR A 148 -14.49 1.11 17.35
N ALA A 149 -15.36 0.08 17.30
CA ALA A 149 -15.26 -1.00 16.32
C ALA A 149 -15.30 -0.52 14.86
N GLY A 150 -16.18 0.42 14.52
CA GLY A 150 -16.29 0.93 13.14
C GLY A 150 -15.01 1.57 12.60
N PRO A 151 -14.50 2.61 13.27
CA PRO A 151 -13.21 3.22 12.90
C PRO A 151 -12.03 2.26 12.95
N PHE A 152 -12.01 1.31 13.86
CA PHE A 152 -11.00 0.28 13.95
C PHE A 152 -11.01 -0.65 12.73
N VAL A 153 -12.18 -1.19 12.38
CA VAL A 153 -12.31 -2.04 11.18
C VAL A 153 -11.89 -1.29 9.92
N LEU A 154 -12.31 -0.03 9.79
CA LEU A 154 -11.87 0.81 8.68
C LEU A 154 -10.33 0.94 8.64
N TYR A 155 -9.70 1.16 9.79
CA TYR A 155 -8.25 1.30 9.89
C TYR A 155 -7.50 0.01 9.53
N ILE A 156 -8.05 -1.15 9.89
CA ILE A 156 -7.50 -2.45 9.47
C ILE A 156 -7.55 -2.61 7.95
N PHE A 157 -8.68 -2.23 7.34
CA PHE A 157 -8.83 -2.31 5.89
C PHE A 157 -7.92 -1.33 5.16
N TYR A 158 -7.52 -0.21 5.75
CA TYR A 158 -6.47 0.63 5.20
C TYR A 158 -5.14 -0.13 5.11
N GLY A 159 -4.75 -0.88 6.15
CA GLY A 159 -3.55 -1.71 6.11
C GLY A 159 -3.61 -2.80 5.04
N PHE A 160 -4.75 -3.47 4.91
CA PHE A 160 -4.97 -4.46 3.86
C PHE A 160 -4.87 -3.86 2.46
N THR A 161 -5.53 -2.70 2.23
CA THR A 161 -5.54 -2.00 0.94
C THR A 161 -4.15 -1.50 0.56
N ASP A 162 -3.38 -1.01 1.53
CA ASP A 162 -2.00 -0.59 1.35
C ASP A 162 -1.14 -1.74 0.78
N ALA A 163 -1.15 -2.89 1.42
CA ALA A 163 -0.39 -4.03 0.93
C ALA A 163 -0.89 -4.56 -0.41
N ALA A 164 -2.20 -4.58 -0.63
CA ALA A 164 -2.79 -4.94 -1.92
C ALA A 164 -2.32 -4.01 -3.04
N TRP A 165 -2.26 -2.70 -2.75
CA TRP A 165 -1.73 -1.69 -3.68
C TRP A 165 -0.26 -1.95 -3.98
N GLN A 166 0.59 -2.01 -2.94
CA GLN A 166 2.03 -2.21 -3.11
C GLN A 166 2.33 -3.50 -3.88
N THR A 167 1.67 -4.61 -3.52
CA THR A 167 1.85 -5.90 -4.21
C THR A 167 1.45 -5.81 -5.68
N THR A 168 0.34 -5.14 -6.00
CA THR A 168 -0.13 -5.00 -7.40
C THR A 168 0.78 -4.10 -8.22
N VAL A 169 1.31 -3.02 -7.62
CA VAL A 169 2.22 -2.07 -8.31
C VAL A 169 3.56 -2.70 -8.66
N TYR A 170 4.10 -3.51 -7.74
CA TYR A 170 5.44 -4.09 -7.92
C TYR A 170 5.45 -5.47 -8.60
N TRP A 171 4.29 -6.09 -8.87
CA TRP A 171 4.19 -7.37 -9.60
C TRP A 171 4.27 -7.20 -11.11
#